data_f3aeba80ab18b8b39432064b3959f768
#
_entry.id   f3aeba80ab18b8b39432064b3959f768
#
_cell.length_a   1.000
_cell.length_b   1.000
_cell.length_c   1.000
_cell.angle_alpha   90.00
_cell.angle_beta   90.00
_cell.angle_gamma   90.00
#
_symmetry.space_group_name_H-M   'P 1'
#
loop_
_entity.id
_entity.type
_entity.pdbx_description
1 polymer ?
#
loop_
_entity_poly.entity_id
_entity_poly.type
_entity_poly.pdbx_seq_one_letter_code
_entity_poly.pdbx_strand_id
1 'polypeptide(L)'
;MTITGIRTVRIPFYATRAQIAQDFKISMGTVDNRIKDILSLKERYGDFAVIDGDGFVRVNQLAFLDYMKYKKRLDDRNLRKGVPPYDPVQIAKEIGLYEESVI
;
A
#
# COMPACT_ATOMS: atom_id res chain seq x y z
N MET A 1 -30.53 -12.30 -10.22
CA MET A 1 -30.01 -11.89 -10.02
C MET A 1 -29.29 -11.80 -9.73
N THR A 2 -28.83 -11.56 -9.58
CA THR A 2 -28.09 -11.22 -9.37
C THR A 2 -27.39 -11.09 -8.72
N ILE A 3 -26.62 -11.07 -8.49
CA ILE A 3 -25.84 -10.93 -7.88
C ILE A 3 -25.40 -10.53 -7.77
N THR A 4 -25.39 -10.31 -7.62
CA THR A 4 -24.63 -9.82 -7.44
C THR A 4 -23.94 -9.94 -6.49
N GLY A 5 -23.86 -10.26 -6.04
CA GLY A 5 -23.05 -10.74 -5.08
C GLY A 5 -21.91 -9.91 -4.76
N ILE A 6 -20.88 -10.52 -4.44
CA ILE A 6 -19.70 -9.80 -4.11
C ILE A 6 -19.14 -9.18 -5.35
N ARG A 7 -19.01 -7.89 -5.28
CA ARG A 7 -18.32 -7.22 -6.30
C ARG A 7 -16.86 -7.16 -5.92
N THR A 8 -16.05 -7.84 -6.63
CA THR A 8 -14.63 -7.76 -6.43
C THR A 8 -14.13 -6.46 -6.99
N VAL A 9 -13.41 -5.73 -6.18
CA VAL A 9 -12.76 -4.52 -6.64
C VAL A 9 -11.64 -4.93 -7.57
N ARG A 10 -11.74 -4.54 -8.81
CA ARG A 10 -10.76 -4.92 -9.80
C ARG A 10 -9.64 -3.92 -9.94
N ILE A 11 -9.32 -3.30 -8.85
CA ILE A 11 -8.21 -2.38 -8.82
C ILE A 11 -6.98 -3.20 -8.50
N PRO A 12 -5.98 -3.17 -9.34
CA PRO A 12 -4.74 -3.86 -9.01
C PRO A 12 -4.14 -3.21 -7.78
N PHE A 13 -4.00 -3.99 -6.72
CA PHE A 13 -3.35 -3.49 -5.52
C PHE A 13 -1.88 -3.22 -5.74
N TYR A 14 -1.30 -3.82 -6.75
CA TYR A 14 0.11 -3.70 -7.05
C TYR A 14 0.32 -2.80 -8.25
N ALA A 15 1.30 -1.94 -8.15
CA ALA A 15 1.64 -1.01 -9.22
C ALA A 15 3.13 -1.09 -9.50
N THR A 16 3.51 -0.66 -10.69
CA THR A 16 4.93 -0.53 -11.04
C THR A 16 5.50 0.70 -10.35
N ARG A 17 6.83 0.74 -10.25
CA ARG A 17 7.50 1.91 -9.69
C ARG A 17 7.15 3.18 -10.49
N ALA A 18 7.10 3.07 -11.80
CA ALA A 18 6.77 4.19 -12.65
C ALA A 18 5.35 4.71 -12.41
N GLN A 19 4.39 3.78 -12.22
CA GLN A 19 3.02 4.17 -11.92
C GLN A 19 2.92 4.89 -10.59
N ILE A 20 3.63 4.41 -9.56
CA ILE A 20 3.66 5.07 -8.26
C ILE A 20 4.24 6.48 -8.39
N ALA A 21 5.35 6.61 -9.11
CA ALA A 21 5.98 7.91 -9.30
C ALA A 21 5.02 8.88 -9.97
N GLN A 22 4.30 8.42 -10.97
CA GLN A 22 3.37 9.25 -11.71
C GLN A 22 2.14 9.62 -10.87
N ASP A 23 1.56 8.64 -10.19
CA ASP A 23 0.34 8.84 -9.41
C ASP A 23 0.56 9.76 -8.22
N PHE A 24 1.71 9.62 -7.58
CA PHE A 24 2.04 10.43 -6.40
C PHE A 24 2.84 11.68 -6.74
N LYS A 25 3.22 11.82 -8.01
CA LYS A 25 4.00 12.96 -8.51
C LYS A 25 5.30 13.14 -7.74
N ILE A 26 6.01 12.04 -7.60
CA ILE A 26 7.31 12.03 -6.94
C ILE A 26 8.34 11.39 -7.87
N SER A 27 9.61 11.62 -7.58
CA SER A 27 10.67 11.08 -8.43
C SER A 27 10.84 9.58 -8.24
N MET A 28 11.43 8.92 -9.21
CA MET A 28 11.76 7.50 -9.11
C MET A 28 12.70 7.24 -7.94
N GLY A 29 13.63 8.14 -7.68
CA GLY A 29 14.53 8.01 -6.54
C GLY A 29 13.76 8.02 -5.24
N THR A 30 12.75 8.87 -5.12
CA THR A 30 11.90 8.89 -3.94
C THR A 30 11.12 7.60 -3.80
N VAL A 31 10.55 7.09 -4.90
CA VAL A 31 9.86 5.81 -4.89
C VAL A 31 10.78 4.70 -4.39
N ASP A 32 11.99 4.63 -4.91
CA ASP A 32 12.95 3.60 -4.52
C ASP A 32 13.30 3.68 -3.04
N ASN A 33 13.46 4.89 -2.51
CA ASN A 33 13.71 5.07 -1.09
C ASN A 33 12.55 4.61 -0.23
N ARG A 34 11.33 4.93 -0.64
CA ARG A 34 10.12 4.50 0.09
C ARG A 34 9.97 2.99 0.06
N ILE A 35 10.29 2.36 -1.06
CA ILE A 35 10.27 0.90 -1.17
C ILE A 35 11.23 0.28 -0.17
N LYS A 36 12.45 0.80 -0.07
CA LYS A 36 13.41 0.30 0.91
C LYS A 36 12.88 0.43 2.33
N ASP A 37 12.27 1.56 2.62
CA ASP A 37 11.73 1.80 3.96
C ASP A 37 10.60 0.83 4.28
N ILE A 38 9.72 0.59 3.32
CA ILE A 38 8.61 -0.36 3.49
C ILE A 38 9.15 -1.77 3.70
N LEU A 39 10.16 -2.15 2.93
CA LEU A 39 10.78 -3.47 3.08
C LEU A 39 11.43 -3.64 4.45
N SER A 40 11.93 -2.57 5.03
CA SER A 40 12.54 -2.63 6.36
C SER A 40 11.49 -2.78 7.47
N LEU A 41 10.22 -2.52 7.17
CA LEU A 41 9.13 -2.61 8.14
C LEU A 41 8.31 -3.88 7.92
N LYS A 42 8.98 -5.01 7.85
CA LYS A 42 8.33 -6.30 7.61
C LYS A 42 7.26 -6.65 8.63
N GLU A 43 7.48 -6.28 9.88
CA GLU A 43 6.52 -6.57 10.94
C GLU A 43 5.19 -5.88 10.70
N ARG A 44 5.23 -4.73 10.04
CA ARG A 44 4.02 -3.97 9.77
C ARG A 44 3.37 -4.39 8.46
N TYR A 45 4.15 -4.48 7.39
CA TYR A 45 3.60 -4.67 6.04
C TYR A 45 3.67 -6.09 5.52
N GLY A 46 4.49 -6.93 6.11
CA GLY A 46 4.65 -8.31 5.66
C GLY A 46 5.54 -8.43 4.44
N ASP A 47 5.65 -9.65 3.96
CA ASP A 47 6.58 -9.95 2.86
C ASP A 47 6.03 -9.60 1.49
N PHE A 48 4.74 -9.38 1.37
CA PHE A 48 4.10 -9.15 0.08
C PHE A 48 3.75 -7.69 -0.20
N ALA A 49 4.20 -6.78 0.66
CA ALA A 49 3.99 -5.36 0.39
C ALA A 49 4.74 -4.91 -0.85
N VAL A 50 5.92 -5.47 -1.07
CA VAL A 50 6.70 -5.26 -2.27
C VAL A 50 7.10 -6.61 -2.81
N ILE A 51 6.75 -6.86 -4.06
CA ILE A 51 7.18 -8.08 -4.74
C ILE A 51 8.38 -7.68 -5.58
N ASP A 52 9.52 -8.23 -5.23
CA ASP A 52 10.77 -7.94 -5.91
C ASP A 52 11.38 -9.26 -6.36
N GLY A 53 11.02 -9.64 -7.55
CA GLY A 53 11.57 -10.80 -8.19
C GLY A 53 12.56 -10.41 -9.26
N ASP A 54 13.05 -11.38 -9.98
CA ASP A 54 14.04 -11.17 -11.02
C ASP A 54 13.51 -10.27 -12.12
N GLY A 55 13.87 -9.00 -12.09
CA GLY A 55 13.41 -8.02 -13.04
C GLY A 55 11.95 -7.64 -12.91
N PHE A 56 11.30 -8.05 -11.84
CA PHE A 56 9.89 -7.82 -11.64
C PHE A 56 9.69 -7.13 -10.28
N VAL A 57 9.28 -5.87 -10.30
CA VAL A 57 9.03 -5.14 -9.07
C VAL A 57 7.60 -4.60 -9.09
N ARG A 58 6.85 -4.94 -8.05
CA ARG A 58 5.50 -4.41 -7.88
C ARG A 58 5.32 -4.00 -6.44
N VAL A 59 4.64 -2.89 -6.24
CA VAL A 59 4.44 -2.29 -4.92
C VAL A 59 2.96 -2.29 -4.58
N ASN A 60 2.63 -2.78 -3.39
CA ASN A 60 1.25 -2.72 -2.91
C ASN A 60 0.91 -1.26 -2.64
N GLN A 61 -0.08 -0.75 -3.34
CA GLN A 61 -0.44 0.66 -3.25
C GLN A 61 -0.98 1.04 -1.88
N LEU A 62 -1.66 0.13 -1.20
CA LEU A 62 -2.20 0.41 0.13
C LEU A 62 -1.09 0.53 1.16
N ALA A 63 -0.07 -0.33 1.05
CA ALA A 63 1.09 -0.23 1.91
C ALA A 63 1.85 1.07 1.66
N PHE A 64 1.96 1.45 0.40
CA PHE A 64 2.63 2.69 0.04
C PHE A 64 1.90 3.91 0.61
N LEU A 65 0.57 3.94 0.47
CA LEU A 65 -0.25 5.00 1.05
C LEU A 65 -0.08 5.10 2.55
N ASP A 66 -0.14 3.94 3.22
CA ASP A 66 0.01 3.89 4.68
C ASP A 66 1.37 4.44 5.10
N TYR A 67 2.41 4.02 4.41
CA TYR A 67 3.75 4.48 4.73
C TYR A 67 3.89 5.98 4.50
N MET A 68 3.38 6.49 3.38
CA MET A 68 3.44 7.91 3.09
C MET A 68 2.72 8.75 4.14
N LYS A 69 1.60 8.24 4.64
CA LYS A 69 0.84 8.93 5.68
C LYS A 69 1.58 8.98 7.00
N TYR A 70 2.18 7.89 7.40
CA TYR A 70 2.77 7.76 8.73
C TYR A 70 4.29 7.79 8.75
N LYS A 71 4.92 8.16 7.64
CA LYS A 71 6.36 8.09 7.48
C LYS A 71 7.15 8.67 8.66
N LYS A 72 6.82 9.88 9.08
CA LYS A 72 7.57 10.52 10.16
C LYS A 72 7.54 9.72 11.44
N ARG A 73 6.37 9.18 11.77
CA ARG A 73 6.22 8.39 12.98
C ARG A 73 6.85 7.01 12.85
N LEU A 74 6.71 6.40 11.68
CA LEU A 74 7.28 5.08 11.45
C LEU A 74 8.80 5.11 11.45
N ASP A 75 9.38 6.21 11.01
CA ASP A 75 10.84 6.37 10.99
C ASP A 75 11.42 6.67 12.37
N ASP A 76 10.58 7.07 13.32
CA ASP A 76 10.99 7.41 14.68
C ASP A 76 10.57 6.29 15.64
N ARG A 77 11.54 5.61 16.24
CA ARG A 77 11.29 4.50 17.14
C ARG A 77 10.34 4.86 18.29
N ASN A 78 10.46 6.08 18.78
CA ASN A 78 9.66 6.51 19.94
C ASN A 78 8.22 6.80 19.54
N LEU A 79 8.00 7.28 18.32
CA LEU A 79 6.68 7.64 17.84
C LEU A 79 5.97 6.48 17.15
N ARG A 80 6.72 5.47 16.75
CA ARG A 80 6.18 4.33 15.99
C ARG A 80 5.05 3.62 16.71
N LYS A 81 5.15 3.54 18.01
CA LYS A 81 4.15 2.84 18.84
C LYS A 81 2.76 3.47 18.76
N GLY A 82 2.70 4.77 18.45
CA GLY A 82 1.43 5.49 18.35
C GLY A 82 0.75 5.35 16.99
N VAL A 83 1.39 4.69 16.03
CA VAL A 83 0.82 4.52 14.71
C VAL A 83 -0.18 3.37 14.75
N PRO A 84 -1.40 3.55 14.19
CA PRO A 84 -2.36 2.44 14.16
C PRO A 84 -1.82 1.25 13.37
N PRO A 85 -2.27 0.04 13.68
CA PRO A 85 -1.86 -1.11 12.90
C PRO A 85 -2.24 -0.96 11.44
N TYR A 86 -1.42 -1.53 10.57
CA TYR A 86 -1.70 -1.52 9.15
C TYR A 86 -2.92 -2.38 8.85
N ASP A 87 -3.94 -1.78 8.29
CA ASP A 87 -5.19 -2.44 7.94
C ASP A 87 -5.56 -2.07 6.50
N PRO A 88 -5.11 -2.87 5.53
CA PRO A 88 -5.34 -2.54 4.12
C PRO A 88 -6.81 -2.54 3.74
N VAL A 89 -7.62 -3.37 4.35
CA VAL A 89 -9.05 -3.40 4.06
C VAL A 89 -9.70 -2.08 4.46
N GLN A 90 -9.37 -1.60 5.64
CA GLN A 90 -9.92 -0.33 6.12
C GLN A 90 -9.45 0.84 5.26
N ILE A 91 -8.18 0.85 4.88
CA ILE A 91 -7.65 1.88 4.00
C ILE A 91 -8.41 1.88 2.67
N ALA A 92 -8.60 0.71 2.09
CA ALA A 92 -9.31 0.58 0.82
C ALA A 92 -10.72 1.12 0.91
N LYS A 93 -11.41 0.85 2.01
CA LYS A 93 -12.75 1.38 2.24
C LYS A 93 -12.76 2.89 2.34
N GLU A 94 -11.82 3.45 3.09
CA GLU A 94 -11.77 4.89 3.32
C GLU A 94 -11.47 5.67 2.06
N ILE A 95 -10.66 5.13 1.18
CA ILE A 95 -10.32 5.83 -0.07
C ILE A 95 -11.23 5.44 -1.23
N GLY A 96 -12.23 4.59 -0.98
CA GLY A 96 -13.20 4.24 -1.99
C GLY A 96 -12.78 3.17 -2.97
N LEU A 97 -11.71 2.45 -2.69
CA LEU A 97 -11.23 1.37 -3.55
C LEU A 97 -11.94 0.05 -3.28
N TYR A 98 -12.56 -0.08 -2.11
CA TYR A 98 -13.21 -1.30 -1.72
C TYR A 98 -14.71 -1.10 -1.71
N GLU A 99 -15.42 -1.97 -2.37
CA GLU A 99 -16.86 -1.92 -2.47
C GLU A 99 -17.45 -3.23 -2.02
N GLU A 100 -18.30 -3.16 -1.04
CA GLU A 100 -18.99 -4.35 -0.54
C GLU A 100 -20.31 -4.47 -1.25
N SER A 101 -20.53 -5.59 -1.93
CA SER A 101 -21.81 -5.83 -2.55
C SER A 101 -22.83 -6.22 -1.51
N VAL A 102 -23.99 -5.64 -1.61
CA VAL A 102 -25.12 -5.98 -0.77
C VAL A 102 -26.16 -6.61 -1.66
N ILE A 103 -26.57 -7.77 -1.30
CA ILE A 103 -27.56 -8.51 -2.08
C ILE A 103 -28.91 -8.33 -1.47
#